data_07d1ed7ee5f462f4d19452c69920c065
#
_entry.id   07d1ed7ee5f462f4d19452c69920c065
#
_cell.length_a   1.000
_cell.length_b   1.000
_cell.length_c   1.000
_cell.angle_alpha   90.00
_cell.angle_beta   90.00
_cell.angle_gamma   90.00
#
_symmetry.space_group_name_H-M   'P 1'
#
loop_
_entity.id
_entity.type
_entity.pdbx_description
1 polymer ?
#
loop_
_entity_poly.entity_id
_entity_poly.type
_entity_poly.pdbx_seq_one_letter_code
_entity_poly.pdbx_strand_id
1 'polypeptide(L)'
;MALSKDELKLEENYLENTSKEISNQIDVLGKEIHVKKEKLTEFRKVLWEDKGSIDASEMQTGLMSSEFEASFMLIKMDYYRKLLKIEYSPYFGRVDFTENGCDLRKVYIGLTNVEKDLDYIVYDWRSPIASLFYDYGIGKAKYEAPEGEINGDISLRRQYKIENNKLVRVFDNDLNVVDECLQEVLSEKSSDK
;
A
#
# COMPACT_ATOMS: atom_id res chain seq x y z
N MET A 1 16.74 -21.55 -6.29
CA MET A 1 17.89 -21.21 -7.17
C MET A 1 18.49 -19.89 -6.69
N ALA A 2 19.79 -19.73 -6.54
CA ALA A 2 20.35 -18.45 -6.11
C ALA A 2 20.22 -17.42 -7.27
N LEU A 3 19.78 -16.21 -6.96
CA LEU A 3 19.72 -15.11 -7.94
C LEU A 3 21.08 -14.81 -8.52
N SER A 4 21.11 -14.40 -9.78
CA SER A 4 22.31 -13.80 -10.37
C SER A 4 22.66 -12.49 -9.65
N LYS A 5 23.94 -12.10 -9.68
CA LYS A 5 24.37 -10.82 -9.05
C LYS A 5 23.65 -9.60 -9.65
N ASP A 6 23.34 -9.65 -10.94
CA ASP A 6 22.67 -8.57 -11.65
C ASP A 6 21.18 -8.49 -11.26
N GLU A 7 20.51 -9.63 -11.13
CA GLU A 7 19.13 -9.70 -10.63
C GLU A 7 19.03 -9.21 -9.19
N LEU A 8 19.94 -9.65 -8.32
CA LEU A 8 19.95 -9.20 -6.93
C LEU A 8 20.10 -7.68 -6.85
N LYS A 9 20.99 -7.09 -7.63
CA LYS A 9 21.19 -5.64 -7.69
C LYS A 9 19.95 -4.90 -8.20
N LEU A 10 19.22 -5.47 -9.16
CA LEU A 10 17.96 -4.89 -9.63
C LEU A 10 16.89 -4.88 -8.52
N GLU A 11 16.76 -5.97 -7.76
CA GLU A 11 15.84 -6.06 -6.63
C GLU A 11 16.21 -5.10 -5.49
N GLU A 12 17.50 -5.00 -5.17
CA GLU A 12 18.00 -4.05 -4.17
C GLU A 12 17.70 -2.61 -4.57
N ASN A 13 17.93 -2.25 -5.83
CA ASN A 13 17.60 -0.92 -6.35
C ASN A 13 16.10 -0.64 -6.31
N TYR A 14 15.26 -1.63 -6.62
CA TYR A 14 13.82 -1.48 -6.55
C TYR A 14 13.36 -1.27 -5.09
N LEU A 15 13.90 -2.05 -4.17
CA LEU A 15 13.63 -1.90 -2.74
C LEU A 15 14.03 -0.51 -2.23
N GLU A 16 15.23 -0.04 -2.58
CA GLU A 16 15.72 1.28 -2.18
C GLU A 16 14.80 2.40 -2.68
N ASN A 17 14.39 2.34 -3.97
CA ASN A 17 13.51 3.34 -4.56
C ASN A 17 12.10 3.32 -3.93
N THR A 18 11.56 2.13 -3.68
CA THR A 18 10.25 1.95 -3.02
C THR A 18 10.30 2.47 -1.59
N SER A 19 11.34 2.16 -0.83
CA SER A 19 11.52 2.63 0.55
C SER A 19 11.65 4.15 0.63
N LYS A 20 12.40 4.76 -0.30
CA LYS A 20 12.50 6.22 -0.42
C LYS A 20 11.15 6.87 -0.71
N GLU A 21 10.37 6.28 -1.60
CA GLU A 21 9.04 6.78 -1.93
C GLU A 21 8.10 6.72 -0.72
N ILE A 22 8.09 5.59 0.00
CA ILE A 22 7.28 5.43 1.22
C ILE A 22 7.70 6.46 2.28
N SER A 23 8.99 6.62 2.53
CA SER A 23 9.49 7.61 3.50
C SER A 23 9.09 9.03 3.13
N ASN A 24 9.17 9.39 1.84
CA ASN A 24 8.72 10.68 1.34
C ASN A 24 7.20 10.89 1.55
N GLN A 25 6.38 9.88 1.26
CA GLN A 25 4.93 9.95 1.48
C GLN A 25 4.58 10.06 2.96
N ILE A 26 5.29 9.36 3.85
CA ILE A 26 5.15 9.48 5.31
C ILE A 26 5.42 10.92 5.75
N ASP A 27 6.53 11.51 5.31
CA ASP A 27 6.89 12.88 5.66
C ASP A 27 5.87 13.91 5.18
N VAL A 28 5.41 13.78 3.92
CA VAL A 28 4.41 14.70 3.34
C VAL A 28 3.08 14.58 4.07
N LEU A 29 2.57 13.36 4.21
CA LEU A 29 1.29 13.11 4.88
C LEU A 29 1.33 13.52 6.35
N GLY A 30 2.43 13.24 7.06
CA GLY A 30 2.60 13.63 8.45
C GLY A 30 2.49 15.15 8.65
N LYS A 31 3.14 15.94 7.79
CA LYS A 31 3.05 17.40 7.79
C LYS A 31 1.63 17.90 7.45
N GLU A 32 1.01 17.32 6.42
CA GLU A 32 -0.36 17.69 6.03
C GLU A 32 -1.37 17.40 7.14
N ILE A 33 -1.30 16.24 7.77
CA ILE A 33 -2.18 15.84 8.88
C ILE A 33 -2.01 16.81 10.05
N HIS A 34 -0.77 17.17 10.40
CA HIS A 34 -0.49 18.11 11.49
C HIS A 34 -1.13 19.48 11.23
N VAL A 35 -0.84 20.08 10.07
CA VAL A 35 -1.38 21.40 9.69
C VAL A 35 -2.91 21.41 9.64
N LYS A 36 -3.51 20.36 9.05
CA LYS A 36 -4.97 20.27 8.98
C LYS A 36 -5.61 20.08 10.35
N LYS A 37 -5.00 19.30 11.24
CA LYS A 37 -5.48 19.10 12.61
C LYS A 37 -5.51 20.42 13.39
N GLU A 38 -4.47 21.22 13.28
CA GLU A 38 -4.41 22.54 13.92
C GLU A 38 -5.50 23.47 13.38
N LYS A 39 -5.64 23.57 12.05
CA LYS A 39 -6.67 24.40 11.42
C LYS A 39 -8.10 23.99 11.81
N LEU A 40 -8.40 22.70 11.84
CA LEU A 40 -9.70 22.19 12.27
C LEU A 40 -10.00 22.51 13.74
N THR A 41 -8.98 22.43 14.59
CA THR A 41 -9.13 22.75 16.01
C THR A 41 -9.40 24.23 16.20
N GLU A 42 -8.68 25.09 15.49
CA GLU A 42 -8.86 26.56 15.52
C GLU A 42 -10.25 26.96 14.96
N PHE A 43 -10.64 26.40 13.83
CA PHE A 43 -11.95 26.64 13.23
C PHE A 43 -13.12 26.26 14.16
N ARG A 44 -13.05 25.10 14.79
CA ARG A 44 -14.07 24.67 15.77
C ARG A 44 -14.11 25.58 17.00
N LYS A 45 -12.95 26.08 17.44
CA LYS A 45 -12.88 27.02 18.55
C LYS A 45 -13.58 28.33 18.20
N VAL A 46 -13.29 28.93 17.02
CA VAL A 46 -13.94 30.13 16.54
C VAL A 46 -15.47 29.96 16.43
N LEU A 47 -15.94 28.87 15.82
CA LEU A 47 -17.38 28.56 15.73
C LEU A 47 -18.05 28.47 17.10
N TRP A 48 -17.32 28.01 18.12
CA TRP A 48 -17.85 27.87 19.47
C TRP A 48 -17.86 29.19 20.24
N GLU A 49 -16.85 30.03 20.07
CA GLU A 49 -16.70 31.33 20.72
C GLU A 49 -17.68 32.35 20.14
N ASP A 50 -17.95 32.36 18.83
CA ASP A 50 -18.83 33.31 18.12
C ASP A 50 -20.30 32.85 18.01
N LYS A 51 -20.71 31.90 18.84
CA LYS A 51 -22.02 31.26 18.85
C LYS A 51 -23.21 32.24 18.90
N GLY A 52 -23.00 33.47 19.35
CA GLY A 52 -24.04 34.49 19.48
C GLY A 52 -24.11 35.49 18.30
N SER A 53 -23.13 35.48 17.40
CA SER A 53 -23.02 36.45 16.29
C SER A 53 -23.16 35.80 14.90
N ILE A 54 -23.03 34.47 14.81
CA ILE A 54 -23.11 33.71 13.56
C ILE A 54 -24.57 33.29 13.32
N ASP A 55 -25.07 33.52 12.10
CA ASP A 55 -26.41 33.04 11.70
C ASP A 55 -26.47 31.49 11.74
N ALA A 56 -27.65 30.98 12.10
CA ALA A 56 -27.87 29.55 12.21
C ALA A 56 -27.54 28.77 10.92
N SER A 57 -27.77 29.38 9.76
CA SER A 57 -27.44 28.80 8.45
C SER A 57 -25.94 28.75 8.21
N GLU A 58 -25.21 29.80 8.55
CA GLU A 58 -23.73 29.83 8.46
C GLU A 58 -23.08 28.86 9.42
N MET A 59 -23.62 28.75 10.64
CA MET A 59 -23.15 27.80 11.63
C MET A 59 -23.35 26.35 11.16
N GLN A 60 -24.51 26.01 10.59
CA GLN A 60 -24.77 24.68 10.06
C GLN A 60 -23.82 24.35 8.90
N THR A 61 -23.63 25.27 7.97
CA THR A 61 -22.71 25.09 6.84
C THR A 61 -21.27 24.89 7.33
N GLY A 62 -20.81 25.67 8.29
CA GLY A 62 -19.50 25.56 8.90
C GLY A 62 -19.28 24.21 9.61
N LEU A 63 -20.28 23.70 10.34
CA LEU A 63 -20.21 22.41 10.98
C LEU A 63 -20.13 21.28 9.95
N MET A 64 -20.97 21.29 8.92
CA MET A 64 -20.93 20.28 7.83
C MET A 64 -19.59 20.28 7.11
N SER A 65 -19.04 21.44 6.80
CA SER A 65 -17.70 21.54 6.19
C SER A 65 -16.61 20.98 7.10
N SER A 66 -16.67 21.26 8.40
CA SER A 66 -15.74 20.74 9.42
C SER A 66 -15.81 19.21 9.55
N GLU A 67 -17.01 18.63 9.47
CA GLU A 67 -17.22 17.18 9.52
C GLU A 67 -16.68 16.49 8.27
N PHE A 68 -16.90 17.07 7.10
CA PHE A 68 -16.35 16.58 5.84
C PHE A 68 -14.80 16.59 5.85
N GLU A 69 -14.20 17.69 6.25
CA GLU A 69 -12.74 17.82 6.40
C GLU A 69 -12.17 16.81 7.42
N ALA A 70 -12.88 16.60 8.54
CA ALA A 70 -12.47 15.62 9.54
C ALA A 70 -12.52 14.20 8.99
N SER A 71 -13.55 13.84 8.23
CA SER A 71 -13.69 12.52 7.60
C SER A 71 -12.56 12.27 6.59
N PHE A 72 -12.23 13.27 5.78
CA PHE A 72 -11.13 13.18 4.83
C PHE A 72 -9.77 13.02 5.53
N MET A 73 -9.60 13.70 6.66
CA MET A 73 -8.40 13.58 7.49
C MET A 73 -8.26 12.16 8.08
N LEU A 74 -9.36 11.52 8.48
CA LEU A 74 -9.33 10.14 8.99
C LEU A 74 -8.85 9.15 7.94
N ILE A 75 -9.26 9.30 6.68
CA ILE A 75 -8.79 8.47 5.55
C ILE A 75 -7.27 8.65 5.36
N LYS A 76 -6.78 9.90 5.37
CA LYS A 76 -5.34 10.18 5.27
C LYS A 76 -4.56 9.61 6.46
N MET A 77 -5.09 9.69 7.67
CA MET A 77 -4.47 9.12 8.87
C MET A 77 -4.40 7.59 8.81
N ASP A 78 -5.45 6.94 8.30
CA ASP A 78 -5.43 5.48 8.11
C ASP A 78 -4.35 5.06 7.11
N TYR A 79 -4.28 5.75 5.96
CA TYR A 79 -3.23 5.50 4.97
C TYR A 79 -1.82 5.77 5.53
N TYR A 80 -1.63 6.87 6.26
CA TYR A 80 -0.39 7.18 6.95
C TYR A 80 0.05 6.06 7.90
N ARG A 81 -0.89 5.53 8.72
CA ARG A 81 -0.61 4.40 9.62
C ARG A 81 -0.21 3.13 8.87
N LYS A 82 -0.84 2.88 7.72
CA LYS A 82 -0.49 1.74 6.86
C LYS A 82 0.91 1.88 6.28
N LEU A 83 1.29 3.08 5.83
CA LEU A 83 2.65 3.34 5.35
C LEU A 83 3.70 3.13 6.45
N LEU A 84 3.45 3.59 7.68
CA LEU A 84 4.35 3.36 8.82
C LEU A 84 4.57 1.86 9.10
N LYS A 85 3.56 1.02 8.89
CA LYS A 85 3.68 -0.43 9.10
C LYS A 85 4.58 -1.10 8.07
N ILE A 86 4.65 -0.57 6.85
CA ILE A 86 5.43 -1.14 5.74
C ILE A 86 6.75 -0.41 5.49
N GLU A 87 7.09 0.61 6.27
CA GLU A 87 8.27 1.46 6.08
C GLU A 87 9.56 0.65 5.95
N TYR A 88 9.69 -0.43 6.74
CA TYR A 88 10.90 -1.27 6.79
C TYR A 88 10.80 -2.58 6.00
N SER A 89 9.59 -2.92 5.52
CA SER A 89 9.32 -4.12 4.73
C SER A 89 8.15 -3.85 3.77
N PRO A 90 8.41 -3.17 2.64
CA PRO A 90 7.35 -2.63 1.79
C PRO A 90 6.55 -3.69 1.04
N TYR A 91 7.16 -4.82 0.70
CA TYR A 91 6.52 -5.91 -0.03
C TYR A 91 7.15 -7.26 0.36
N PHE A 92 6.43 -8.34 0.10
CA PHE A 92 6.87 -9.69 0.40
C PHE A 92 6.80 -10.63 -0.81
N GLY A 93 6.13 -10.21 -1.89
CA GLY A 93 5.96 -11.00 -3.09
C GLY A 93 6.10 -10.21 -4.38
N ARG A 94 6.43 -10.92 -5.47
CA ARG A 94 6.41 -10.41 -6.84
C ARG A 94 5.92 -11.50 -7.77
N VAL A 95 5.07 -11.09 -8.71
CA VAL A 95 4.67 -11.90 -9.86
C VAL A 95 5.04 -11.16 -11.13
N ASP A 96 5.69 -11.85 -12.05
CA ASP A 96 5.89 -11.37 -13.41
C ASP A 96 4.78 -11.96 -14.28
N PHE A 97 3.86 -11.12 -14.67
CA PHE A 97 2.66 -11.48 -15.41
C PHE A 97 2.65 -10.81 -16.79
N THR A 98 2.34 -11.59 -17.81
CA THR A 98 2.18 -11.09 -19.17
C THR A 98 0.72 -11.34 -19.56
N GLU A 99 -0.05 -10.26 -19.67
CA GLU A 99 -1.40 -10.30 -20.22
C GLU A 99 -1.34 -10.63 -21.71
N ASN A 100 -2.33 -11.36 -22.25
CA ASN A 100 -2.36 -11.75 -23.64
C ASN A 100 -2.24 -10.54 -24.58
N GLY A 101 -1.11 -10.44 -25.28
CA GLY A 101 -0.82 -9.37 -26.25
C GLY A 101 -0.23 -8.10 -25.65
N CYS A 102 0.12 -8.08 -24.36
CA CYS A 102 0.71 -6.95 -23.67
C CYS A 102 2.16 -7.23 -23.22
N ASP A 103 2.83 -6.18 -22.77
CA ASP A 103 4.18 -6.28 -22.21
C ASP A 103 4.18 -6.93 -20.81
N LEU A 104 5.34 -7.45 -20.42
CA LEU A 104 5.56 -8.03 -19.11
C LEU A 104 5.35 -6.99 -18.00
N ARG A 105 4.46 -7.28 -17.06
CA ARG A 105 4.20 -6.48 -15.86
C ARG A 105 4.78 -7.16 -14.63
N LYS A 106 5.59 -6.41 -13.88
CA LYS A 106 6.10 -6.82 -12.58
C LYS A 106 5.17 -6.31 -11.49
N VAL A 107 4.50 -7.23 -10.81
CA VAL A 107 3.51 -6.93 -9.77
C VAL A 107 4.13 -7.22 -8.41
N TYR A 108 4.50 -6.19 -7.66
CA TYR A 108 4.99 -6.32 -6.30
C TYR A 108 3.83 -6.26 -5.32
N ILE A 109 3.81 -7.15 -4.33
CA ILE A 109 2.68 -7.38 -3.43
C ILE A 109 3.12 -7.14 -2.00
N GLY A 110 2.36 -6.30 -1.29
CA GLY A 110 2.62 -5.91 0.09
C GLY A 110 1.33 -5.81 0.92
N LEU A 111 1.43 -5.23 2.11
CA LEU A 111 0.30 -5.09 3.04
C LEU A 111 -0.63 -3.91 2.73
N THR A 112 -0.21 -2.99 1.87
CA THR A 112 -1.03 -1.87 1.39
C THR A 112 -0.55 -1.41 0.02
N ASN A 113 -1.43 -0.73 -0.73
CA ASN A 113 -1.04 -0.09 -1.98
C ASN A 113 -0.04 1.05 -1.71
N VAL A 114 1.00 1.12 -2.54
CA VAL A 114 1.88 2.28 -2.64
C VAL A 114 1.83 2.79 -4.06
N GLU A 115 1.36 4.01 -4.22
CA GLU A 115 1.21 4.68 -5.51
C GLU A 115 2.35 5.67 -5.74
N LYS A 116 2.80 5.76 -6.97
CA LYS A 116 3.75 6.76 -7.45
C LYS A 116 3.39 7.15 -8.88
N ASP A 117 3.29 8.46 -9.14
CA ASP A 117 3.01 8.99 -10.48
C ASP A 117 1.77 8.36 -11.16
N LEU A 118 0.69 8.13 -10.37
CA LEU A 118 -0.57 7.49 -10.77
C LEU A 118 -0.45 6.00 -11.13
N ASP A 119 0.65 5.36 -10.80
CA ASP A 119 0.81 3.91 -10.95
C ASP A 119 1.12 3.25 -9.60
N TYR A 120 0.74 1.99 -9.45
CA TYR A 120 1.05 1.24 -8.24
C TYR A 120 2.44 0.61 -8.34
N ILE A 121 3.32 0.99 -7.40
CA ILE A 121 4.63 0.35 -7.22
C ILE A 121 4.56 -0.84 -6.26
N VAL A 122 3.57 -0.85 -5.34
CA VAL A 122 3.23 -2.02 -4.51
C VAL A 122 1.72 -2.17 -4.49
N TYR A 123 1.23 -3.38 -4.69
CA TYR A 123 -0.19 -3.75 -4.62
C TYR A 123 -0.53 -4.32 -3.26
N ASP A 124 -1.67 -3.93 -2.73
CA ASP A 124 -2.24 -4.58 -1.53
C ASP A 124 -2.54 -6.06 -1.82
N TRP A 125 -2.16 -6.94 -0.92
CA TRP A 125 -2.37 -8.38 -1.03
C TRP A 125 -3.84 -8.80 -1.22
N ARG A 126 -4.78 -7.93 -0.86
CA ARG A 126 -6.23 -8.11 -1.04
C ARG A 126 -6.74 -7.65 -2.40
N SER A 127 -5.90 -7.01 -3.19
CA SER A 127 -6.29 -6.56 -4.53
C SER A 127 -6.50 -7.76 -5.46
N PRO A 128 -7.44 -7.67 -6.44
CA PRO A 128 -7.69 -8.77 -7.36
C PRO A 128 -6.44 -9.29 -8.08
N ILE A 129 -5.53 -8.41 -8.49
CA ILE A 129 -4.29 -8.80 -9.17
C ILE A 129 -3.34 -9.60 -8.26
N ALA A 130 -3.45 -9.45 -6.94
CA ALA A 130 -2.62 -10.20 -5.99
C ALA A 130 -3.00 -11.69 -5.94
N SER A 131 -4.19 -12.08 -6.39
CA SER A 131 -4.58 -13.49 -6.53
C SER A 131 -3.63 -14.28 -7.41
N LEU A 132 -2.98 -13.63 -8.39
CA LEU A 132 -1.94 -14.23 -9.23
C LEU A 132 -0.79 -14.83 -8.41
N PHE A 133 -0.50 -14.26 -7.26
CA PHE A 133 0.56 -14.74 -6.38
C PHE A 133 0.12 -15.94 -5.53
N TYR A 134 -1.15 -15.98 -5.08
CA TYR A 134 -1.64 -16.98 -4.15
C TYR A 134 -2.26 -18.19 -4.85
N ASP A 135 -3.02 -17.95 -5.92
CA ASP A 135 -3.89 -18.96 -6.52
C ASP A 135 -3.22 -19.69 -7.69
N TYR A 136 -2.10 -19.15 -8.20
CA TYR A 136 -1.45 -19.70 -9.40
C TYR A 136 0.04 -19.97 -9.18
N GLY A 137 0.53 -21.01 -9.91
CA GLY A 137 1.95 -21.24 -10.14
C GLY A 137 2.42 -20.57 -11.43
N ILE A 138 3.59 -21.00 -11.92
CA ILE A 138 4.10 -20.61 -13.23
C ILE A 138 3.19 -21.15 -14.33
N GLY A 139 2.91 -20.35 -15.36
CA GLY A 139 2.07 -20.68 -16.50
C GLY A 139 0.79 -19.86 -16.54
N LYS A 140 -0.25 -20.43 -17.12
CA LYS A 140 -1.53 -19.73 -17.34
C LYS A 140 -2.20 -19.33 -16.05
N ALA A 141 -2.62 -18.08 -16.00
CA ALA A 141 -3.29 -17.49 -14.86
C ALA A 141 -4.31 -16.43 -15.31
N LYS A 142 -5.22 -16.09 -14.40
CA LYS A 142 -6.23 -15.05 -14.62
C LYS A 142 -6.58 -14.36 -13.32
N TYR A 143 -7.11 -13.15 -13.41
CA TYR A 143 -7.68 -12.44 -12.27
C TYR A 143 -8.87 -11.58 -12.70
N GLU A 144 -9.77 -11.28 -11.78
CA GLU A 144 -10.95 -10.47 -12.00
C GLU A 144 -10.60 -8.99 -11.77
N ALA A 145 -10.55 -8.20 -12.84
CA ALA A 145 -10.46 -6.75 -12.76
C ALA A 145 -11.85 -6.11 -12.84
N PRO A 146 -12.01 -4.83 -12.45
CA PRO A 146 -13.30 -4.13 -12.59
C PRO A 146 -13.83 -4.12 -14.02
N GLU A 147 -12.97 -4.22 -15.01
CA GLU A 147 -13.27 -4.21 -16.44
C GLU A 147 -13.56 -5.61 -17.00
N GLY A 148 -13.41 -6.66 -16.18
CA GLY A 148 -13.63 -8.06 -16.54
C GLY A 148 -12.45 -8.97 -16.22
N GLU A 149 -12.54 -10.22 -16.66
CA GLU A 149 -11.50 -11.23 -16.46
C GLU A 149 -10.29 -10.95 -17.36
N ILE A 150 -9.11 -10.87 -16.74
CA ILE A 150 -7.83 -10.68 -17.44
C ILE A 150 -7.05 -12.00 -17.41
N ASN A 151 -6.71 -12.49 -18.60
CA ASN A 151 -6.01 -13.75 -18.82
C ASN A 151 -4.57 -13.50 -19.28
N GLY A 152 -3.62 -14.33 -18.85
CA GLY A 152 -2.21 -14.22 -19.22
C GLY A 152 -1.37 -15.37 -18.70
N ASP A 153 -0.07 -15.16 -18.67
CA ASP A 153 0.91 -16.14 -18.23
C ASP A 153 1.83 -15.56 -17.15
N ILE A 154 2.06 -16.35 -16.10
CA ILE A 154 3.05 -16.05 -15.06
C ILE A 154 4.38 -16.68 -15.45
N SER A 155 5.41 -15.85 -15.59
CA SER A 155 6.78 -16.30 -15.89
C SER A 155 7.67 -16.40 -14.66
N LEU A 156 7.39 -15.63 -13.60
CA LEU A 156 8.13 -15.63 -12.35
C LEU A 156 7.16 -15.41 -11.18
N ARG A 157 7.35 -16.16 -10.12
CA ARG A 157 6.77 -15.90 -8.80
C ARG A 157 7.91 -15.87 -7.79
N ARG A 158 8.12 -14.73 -7.14
CA ARG A 158 9.25 -14.49 -6.25
C ARG A 158 8.75 -14.01 -4.90
N GLN A 159 9.35 -14.52 -3.85
CA GLN A 159 9.05 -14.17 -2.48
C GLN A 159 10.27 -13.55 -1.82
N TYR A 160 10.04 -12.56 -0.98
CA TYR A 160 11.08 -11.80 -0.31
C TYR A 160 10.91 -11.86 1.20
N LYS A 161 12.03 -12.02 1.90
CA LYS A 161 12.14 -11.66 3.31
C LYS A 161 12.97 -10.37 3.39
N ILE A 162 12.30 -9.27 3.78
CA ILE A 162 12.89 -7.94 3.91
C ILE A 162 12.86 -7.56 5.39
N GLU A 163 14.00 -7.17 5.92
CA GLU A 163 14.14 -6.67 7.28
C GLU A 163 14.95 -5.38 7.27
N ASN A 164 14.40 -4.30 7.87
CA ASN A 164 15.06 -2.99 7.93
C ASN A 164 15.53 -2.49 6.54
N ASN A 165 14.66 -2.59 5.54
CA ASN A 165 14.94 -2.20 4.16
C ASN A 165 16.13 -2.94 3.52
N LYS A 166 16.39 -4.16 3.95
CA LYS A 166 17.42 -5.03 3.35
C LYS A 166 16.82 -6.35 2.95
N LEU A 167 17.19 -6.83 1.77
CA LEU A 167 16.83 -8.17 1.31
C LEU A 167 17.61 -9.20 2.12
N VAL A 168 16.92 -9.96 2.98
CA VAL A 168 17.50 -11.02 3.79
C VAL A 168 17.50 -12.34 3.03
N ARG A 169 16.39 -12.65 2.37
CA ARG A 169 16.23 -13.86 1.55
C ARG A 169 15.32 -13.59 0.35
N VAL A 170 15.55 -14.34 -0.70
CA VAL A 170 14.73 -14.34 -1.92
C VAL A 170 14.51 -15.78 -2.35
N PHE A 171 13.26 -16.13 -2.65
CA PHE A 171 12.85 -17.47 -3.07
C PHE A 171 12.07 -17.37 -4.38
N ASP A 172 12.47 -18.14 -5.38
CA ASP A 172 11.76 -18.23 -6.64
C ASP A 172 10.92 -19.51 -6.70
N ASN A 173 9.65 -19.34 -7.03
CA ASN A 173 8.70 -20.43 -7.35
C ASN A 173 8.49 -21.48 -6.25
N ASP A 174 8.81 -21.20 -5.00
CA ASP A 174 8.60 -22.12 -3.89
C ASP A 174 7.18 -21.99 -3.33
N LEU A 175 6.38 -23.08 -3.41
CA LEU A 175 5.00 -23.12 -2.93
C LEU A 175 4.91 -23.20 -1.40
N ASN A 176 5.92 -23.77 -0.75
CA ASN A 176 5.85 -24.07 0.68
C ASN A 176 6.09 -22.85 1.58
N VAL A 177 6.69 -21.78 1.05
CA VAL A 177 7.03 -20.58 1.82
C VAL A 177 5.88 -19.56 1.88
N VAL A 178 4.89 -19.68 0.98
CA VAL A 178 3.69 -18.81 0.98
C VAL A 178 2.90 -18.95 2.29
N ASP A 179 2.83 -20.14 2.85
CA ASP A 179 2.11 -20.41 4.10
C ASP A 179 2.78 -19.75 5.32
N GLU A 180 4.10 -19.65 5.36
CA GLU A 180 4.82 -19.01 6.48
C GLU A 180 4.61 -17.50 6.49
N CYS A 181 4.73 -16.83 5.34
CA CYS A 181 4.49 -15.39 5.25
C CYS A 181 3.04 -15.00 5.48
N LEU A 182 2.08 -15.80 5.00
CA LEU A 182 0.66 -15.60 5.28
C LEU A 182 0.36 -15.79 6.77
N GLN A 183 0.96 -16.77 7.43
CA GLN A 183 0.81 -16.99 8.86
C GLN A 183 1.42 -15.85 9.68
N GLU A 184 2.58 -15.30 9.30
CA GLU A 184 3.14 -14.10 9.95
C GLU A 184 2.20 -12.90 9.80
N VAL A 185 1.70 -12.61 8.59
CA VAL A 185 0.75 -11.51 8.32
C VAL A 185 -0.58 -11.69 9.06
N LEU A 186 -1.06 -12.92 9.21
CA LEU A 186 -2.30 -13.22 9.92
C LEU A 186 -2.11 -13.23 11.44
N SER A 187 -0.93 -13.60 11.94
CA SER A 187 -0.61 -13.60 13.37
C SER A 187 -0.43 -12.18 13.93
N GLU A 188 0.12 -11.25 13.16
CA GLU A 188 0.19 -9.83 13.55
C GLU A 188 -1.20 -9.19 13.71
N LYS A 189 -2.22 -9.68 12.97
CA LYS A 189 -3.61 -9.22 13.14
C LYS A 189 -4.28 -9.71 14.44
N SER A 190 -3.79 -10.79 15.04
CA SER A 190 -4.36 -11.33 16.28
C SER A 190 -3.81 -10.67 17.53
N SER A 191 -2.72 -9.92 17.46
CA SER A 191 -2.11 -9.20 18.57
C SER A 191 -2.60 -7.76 18.75
N ASP A 192 -3.43 -7.26 17.85
CA ASP A 192 -4.04 -5.90 17.90
C ASP A 192 -5.49 -5.91 18.46
N LYS A 193 -5.84 -6.87 19.36
CA LYS A 193 -7.10 -6.87 20.10
C LYS A 193 -6.90 -6.56 21.56
#